data_ffd6dd3039391536d3b81f75dd2383ac
#
_entry.id   ffd6dd3039391536d3b81f75dd2383ac
#
_cell.length_a   1.000
_cell.length_b   1.000
_cell.length_c   1.000
_cell.angle_alpha   90.00
_cell.angle_beta   90.00
_cell.angle_gamma   90.00
#
_symmetry.space_group_name_H-M   'P 1'
#
loop_
_entity.id
_entity.type
_entity.pdbx_description
1 polymer ?
#
loop_
_entity_poly.entity_id
_entity_poly.type
_entity_poly.pdbx_seq_one_letter_code
_entity_poly.pdbx_strand_id
1 'polypeptide(L)' 'MKYLPLIAILRGITTNKVLDIADILIDNGFNIIEVPLNSPNPLKTIQLLVNKYTDKALIGAGTVLN' A
#
# COMPACT_ATOMS: atom_id res chain seq x y z
N MET A 1 -5.34 11.42 23.44
CA MET A 1 -6.07 10.52 22.58
C MET A 1 -5.14 9.68 21.73
N LYS A 2 -5.44 8.45 21.60
CA LYS A 2 -4.66 7.58 20.78
C LYS A 2 -5.30 7.37 19.44
N TYR A 3 -4.50 7.25 18.43
CA TYR A 3 -5.02 6.85 17.15
C TYR A 3 -4.53 5.45 16.83
N LEU A 4 -5.34 4.72 16.10
CA LEU A 4 -4.99 3.39 15.67
C LEU A 4 -4.46 3.46 14.26
N PRO A 5 -3.36 2.76 13.98
CA PRO A 5 -2.89 2.71 12.60
C PRO A 5 -3.90 1.95 11.74
N LEU A 6 -4.20 2.51 10.59
CA LEU A 6 -5.07 1.84 9.63
C LEU A 6 -4.18 1.24 8.55
N ILE A 7 -4.25 -0.07 8.42
CA ILE A 7 -3.39 -0.82 7.52
C ILE A 7 -4.24 -1.36 6.38
N ALA A 8 -3.84 -1.06 5.15
CA ALA A 8 -4.49 -1.60 3.97
C ALA A 8 -3.57 -2.61 3.31
N ILE A 9 -4.09 -3.77 2.99
CA ILE A 9 -3.35 -4.82 2.30
C ILE A 9 -3.94 -4.96 0.91
N LEU A 10 -3.13 -4.68 -0.11
CA LEU A 10 -3.59 -4.61 -1.48
C LEU A 10 -3.33 -5.94 -2.20
N ARG A 11 -4.21 -6.89 -1.99
CA ARG A 11 -4.08 -8.21 -2.60
C ARG A 11 -4.44 -8.18 -4.06
N GLY A 12 -3.58 -8.77 -4.89
CA GLY A 12 -3.86 -8.90 -6.31
C GLY A 12 -3.94 -7.60 -7.07
N ILE A 13 -3.48 -6.50 -6.47
CA ILE A 13 -3.54 -5.20 -7.14
C ILE A 13 -2.57 -5.18 -8.31
N THR A 14 -2.99 -4.58 -9.41
CA THR A 14 -2.11 -4.38 -10.55
C THR A 14 -1.42 -3.05 -10.44
N THR A 15 -0.23 -2.96 -11.05
CA THR A 15 0.58 -1.75 -10.96
C THR A 15 -0.15 -0.52 -11.50
N ASN A 16 -0.95 -0.70 -12.54
CA ASN A 16 -1.64 0.45 -13.16
C ASN A 16 -2.83 0.96 -12.35
N LYS A 17 -3.29 0.20 -11.37
CA LYS A 17 -4.43 0.63 -10.54
C LYS A 17 -4.01 1.07 -9.15
N VAL A 18 -2.78 0.78 -8.76
CA VAL A 18 -2.37 0.94 -7.38
C VAL A 18 -2.41 2.39 -6.92
N LEU A 19 -2.05 3.33 -7.78
CA LEU A 19 -2.01 4.74 -7.37
C LEU A 19 -3.41 5.30 -7.13
N ASP A 20 -4.37 4.92 -7.96
CA ASP A 20 -5.74 5.37 -7.77
C ASP A 20 -6.33 4.86 -6.47
N ILE A 21 -6.09 3.58 -6.19
CA ILE A 21 -6.61 2.97 -4.98
C ILE A 21 -5.91 3.53 -3.74
N ALA A 22 -4.59 3.73 -3.84
CA ALA A 22 -3.84 4.29 -2.72
C ALA A 22 -4.30 5.71 -2.39
N ASP A 23 -4.59 6.53 -3.39
CA ASP A 23 -5.12 7.87 -3.15
C ASP A 23 -6.41 7.81 -2.33
N ILE A 24 -7.30 6.90 -2.68
CA ILE A 24 -8.57 6.76 -1.95
C ILE A 24 -8.31 6.33 -0.52
N LEU A 25 -7.42 5.37 -0.32
CA LEU A 25 -7.13 4.87 1.01
C LEU A 25 -6.50 5.94 1.89
N ILE A 26 -5.54 6.67 1.36
CA ILE A 26 -4.86 7.71 2.12
C ILE A 26 -5.81 8.84 2.47
N ASP A 27 -6.70 9.21 1.54
CA ASP A 27 -7.72 10.21 1.81
C ASP A 27 -8.67 9.78 2.91
N ASN A 28 -8.82 8.48 3.12
CA ASN A 28 -9.69 7.94 4.15
C ASN A 28 -8.94 7.57 5.44
N GLY A 29 -7.72 8.02 5.59
CA GLY A 29 -7.00 7.88 6.85
C GLY A 29 -6.07 6.68 6.94
N PHE A 30 -5.95 5.87 5.89
CA PHE A 30 -5.01 4.76 5.91
C PHE A 30 -3.59 5.30 5.80
N ASN A 31 -2.76 4.95 6.76
CA ASN A 31 -1.39 5.43 6.79
C ASN A 31 -0.35 4.33 6.64
N ILE A 32 -0.77 3.09 6.50
CA ILE A 32 0.12 1.97 6.22
C ILE A 32 -0.48 1.18 5.07
N ILE A 33 0.32 0.97 4.03
CA ILE A 33 -0.13 0.23 2.86
C ILE A 33 0.86 -0.90 2.62
N GLU A 34 0.37 -2.12 2.54
CA GLU A 34 1.19 -3.28 2.27
C GLU A 34 0.81 -3.93 0.95
N VAL A 35 1.81 -4.29 0.17
CA VAL A 35 1.62 -4.99 -1.10
C VAL A 35 2.14 -6.40 -0.91
N PRO A 36 1.26 -7.42 -0.93
CA PRO A 36 1.71 -8.81 -0.79
C PRO A 36 2.65 -9.20 -1.92
N LEU A 37 3.67 -9.97 -1.58
CA LEU A 37 4.69 -10.35 -2.55
C LEU A 37 4.17 -11.28 -3.64
N ASN A 38 2.98 -11.87 -3.45
CA ASN A 38 2.35 -12.67 -4.48
C ASN A 38 1.45 -11.86 -5.42
N SER A 39 1.47 -10.53 -5.29
CA SER A 39 0.75 -9.65 -6.21
C SER A 39 1.52 -9.55 -7.53
N PRO A 40 0.85 -9.14 -8.63
CA PRO A 40 1.57 -8.90 -9.90
C PRO A 40 2.59 -7.79 -9.73
N ASN A 41 3.82 -8.06 -10.15
CA ASN A 41 4.92 -7.08 -10.13
C ASN A 41 5.01 -6.33 -8.79
N PRO A 42 5.15 -7.05 -7.66
CA PRO A 42 5.03 -6.40 -6.36
C PRO A 42 6.12 -5.36 -6.10
N LEU A 43 7.35 -5.61 -6.54
CA LEU A 43 8.43 -4.67 -6.28
C LEU A 43 8.22 -3.36 -7.05
N LYS A 44 7.73 -3.44 -8.26
CA LYS A 44 7.45 -2.25 -9.04
C LYS A 44 6.30 -1.46 -8.42
N THR A 45 5.27 -2.14 -7.97
CA THR A 45 4.14 -1.51 -7.31
C THR A 45 4.57 -0.80 -6.03
N ILE A 46 5.38 -1.47 -5.21
CA ILE A 46 5.90 -0.88 -3.99
C ILE A 46 6.72 0.36 -4.29
N GLN A 47 7.57 0.31 -5.31
CA GLN A 47 8.40 1.44 -5.67
C GLN A 47 7.58 2.65 -6.10
N LEU A 48 6.52 2.43 -6.87
CA LEU A 48 5.62 3.51 -7.25
C LEU A 48 4.98 4.15 -6.03
N LEU A 49 4.52 3.34 -5.09
CA LEU A 49 3.90 3.86 -3.88
C LEU A 49 4.88 4.63 -3.02
N VAL A 50 6.08 4.10 -2.85
CA VAL A 50 7.10 4.80 -2.06
C VAL A 50 7.44 6.15 -2.68
N ASN A 51 7.60 6.19 -4.00
CA ASN A 51 7.94 7.44 -4.66
C ASN A 51 6.85 8.51 -4.52
N LYS A 52 5.59 8.08 -4.52
CA LYS A 52 4.50 9.05 -4.48
C LYS A 52 4.09 9.43 -3.06
N TYR A 53 4.17 8.51 -2.11
CA TYR A 53 3.61 8.71 -0.78
C TYR A 53 4.64 8.68 0.34
N THR A 54 5.87 9.03 0.05
CA THR A 54 6.97 8.98 1.03
C THR A 54 6.60 9.67 2.34
N ASP A 55 5.92 10.81 2.25
CA ASP A 55 5.59 11.61 3.43
C ASP A 55 4.18 11.36 3.96
N LYS A 56 3.39 10.53 3.30
CA LYS A 56 1.99 10.37 3.65
C LYS A 56 1.63 9.01 4.20
N ALA A 57 2.39 7.99 3.84
CA ALA A 57 2.07 6.64 4.26
C ALA A 57 3.32 5.80 4.32
N LEU A 58 3.29 4.80 5.19
CA LEU A 58 4.34 3.81 5.28
C LEU A 58 4.02 2.68 4.32
N ILE A 59 4.92 2.44 3.39
CA ILE A 59 4.71 1.42 2.36
C ILE A 59 5.60 0.23 2.66
N GLY A 60 5.06 -0.96 2.57
CA GLY A 60 5.83 -2.15 2.84
C GLY A 60 5.40 -3.35 2.02
N ALA A 61 6.26 -4.35 2.00
CA ALA A 61 5.97 -5.63 1.37
C ALA A 61 5.28 -6.52 2.39
N GLY A 62 4.10 -7.02 2.03
CA GLY A 62 3.39 -7.90 2.91
C GLY A 62 3.92 -9.31 2.83
N THR A 63 4.02 -9.97 3.98
CA THR A 63 4.40 -11.37 4.03
C THR A 63 3.18 -12.22 3.75
N VAL A 64 3.33 -13.17 2.83
CA VAL A 64 2.25 -14.10 2.53
C VAL A 64 2.41 -15.31 3.41
N LEU A 65 1.43 -15.52 4.28
CA LEU A 65 1.41 -16.70 5.14
C LEU A 65 0.39 -17.69 4.60
N ASN A 66 0.80 -18.90 4.45
CA ASN A 66 -0.08 -19.96 3.96
C ASN A 66 -0.63 -20.77 5.11
#